data_64f155de14336e1e5bb9c71ad346b3e7
#
_entry.id   64f155de14336e1e5bb9c71ad346b3e7
#
_cell.length_a   1.000
_cell.length_b   1.000
_cell.length_c   1.000
_cell.angle_alpha   90.00
_cell.angle_beta   90.00
_cell.angle_gamma   90.00
#
_symmetry.space_group_name_H-M   'P 1'
#
loop_
_entity.id
_entity.type
_entity.pdbx_description
1 polymer ?
#
loop_
_entity_poly.entity_id
_entity_poly.type
_entity_poly.pdbx_seq_one_letter_code
_entity_poly.pdbx_strand_id
1 'polypeptide(L)'
;MLDSSAPLVARDVARGTARLLLRHDCLCVSEVALGNGRRADLMGLCGKGNVTIIEIKVSKADLLGDTKWTDYLDYCDRYFWAIPAGFDETLLERPELLPERAGLIVADRYDAAIVREPQVVPLSPSRRRAETLRFARRAARRLLGEVDEGLAALV
;
A
#
# COMPACT_ATOMS: atom_id res chain seq x y z
N MET A 1 18.75 -19.22 -3.76
CA MET A 1 17.78 -19.70 -2.77
C MET A 1 17.61 -18.61 -1.72
N LEU A 2 16.42 -18.09 -1.55
CA LEU A 2 16.13 -17.14 -0.49
C LEU A 2 16.09 -17.90 0.83
N ASP A 3 16.88 -17.46 1.81
CA ASP A 3 16.86 -18.04 3.16
C ASP A 3 15.48 -17.75 3.78
N SER A 4 14.66 -18.80 3.90
CA SER A 4 13.30 -18.66 4.45
C SER A 4 13.29 -18.38 5.96
N SER A 5 14.43 -18.47 6.63
CA SER A 5 14.57 -18.22 8.06
C SER A 5 14.90 -16.76 8.39
N ALA A 6 15.31 -15.97 7.40
CA ALA A 6 15.65 -14.56 7.62
C ALA A 6 14.40 -13.74 8.01
N PRO A 7 14.54 -12.74 8.90
CA PRO A 7 13.43 -11.86 9.25
C PRO A 7 12.79 -11.20 8.04
N LEU A 8 11.46 -11.08 8.05
CA LEU A 8 10.70 -10.38 7.00
C LEU A 8 10.96 -8.88 7.08
N VAL A 9 11.24 -8.27 5.94
CA VAL A 9 11.44 -6.83 5.80
C VAL A 9 10.33 -6.20 4.95
N ALA A 10 10.27 -4.87 4.94
CA ALA A 10 9.22 -4.13 4.22
C ALA A 10 9.09 -4.55 2.75
N ARG A 11 10.20 -4.84 2.08
CA ARG A 11 10.22 -5.32 0.69
C ARG A 11 9.51 -6.67 0.52
N ASP A 12 9.66 -7.58 1.49
CA ASP A 12 8.98 -8.88 1.47
C ASP A 12 7.46 -8.67 1.61
N VAL A 13 7.05 -7.83 2.56
CA VAL A 13 5.64 -7.48 2.79
C VAL A 13 5.04 -6.83 1.55
N ALA A 14 5.75 -5.90 0.92
CA ALA A 14 5.31 -5.26 -0.32
C ALA A 14 5.08 -6.28 -1.43
N ARG A 15 6.01 -7.22 -1.59
CA ARG A 15 5.92 -8.28 -2.62
C ARG A 15 4.72 -9.20 -2.38
N GLY A 16 4.56 -9.70 -1.17
CA GLY A 16 3.42 -10.56 -0.82
C GLY A 16 2.08 -9.84 -1.01
N THR A 17 2.00 -8.59 -0.57
CA THR A 17 0.82 -7.74 -0.72
C THR A 17 0.49 -7.49 -2.21
N ALA A 18 1.49 -7.19 -3.03
CA ALA A 18 1.27 -6.96 -4.46
C ALA A 18 0.69 -8.20 -5.16
N ARG A 19 1.15 -9.39 -4.80
CA ARG A 19 0.61 -10.67 -5.32
C ARG A 19 -0.83 -10.91 -4.89
N LEU A 20 -1.15 -10.63 -3.62
CA LEU A 20 -2.53 -10.69 -3.13
C LEU A 20 -3.43 -9.76 -3.93
N LEU A 21 -3.04 -8.50 -4.07
CA LEU A 21 -3.85 -7.50 -4.76
C LEU A 21 -4.07 -7.86 -6.23
N LEU A 22 -3.05 -8.40 -6.90
CA LEU A 22 -3.19 -8.87 -8.28
C LEU A 22 -4.29 -9.92 -8.43
N ARG A 23 -4.39 -10.87 -7.48
CA ARG A 23 -5.46 -11.88 -7.47
C ARG A 23 -6.85 -11.27 -7.24
N HIS A 24 -6.90 -10.09 -6.63
CA HIS A 24 -8.13 -9.33 -6.40
C HIS A 24 -8.40 -8.28 -7.49
N ASP A 25 -7.79 -8.44 -8.66
CA ASP A 25 -7.92 -7.51 -9.78
C ASP A 25 -7.54 -6.07 -9.37
N CYS A 26 -6.49 -5.93 -8.58
CA CYS A 26 -5.98 -4.66 -8.12
C CYS A 26 -4.48 -4.57 -8.40
N LEU A 27 -4.10 -3.72 -9.35
CA LEU A 27 -2.70 -3.52 -9.72
C LEU A 27 -2.08 -2.44 -8.85
N CYS A 28 -0.89 -2.68 -8.31
CA CYS A 28 -0.27 -1.70 -7.43
C CYS A 28 1.08 -1.21 -7.93
N VAL A 29 1.40 0.02 -7.54
CA VAL A 29 2.68 0.69 -7.75
C VAL A 29 3.20 1.11 -6.39
N SER A 30 4.49 0.89 -6.13
CA SER A 30 5.12 1.28 -4.87
C SER A 30 5.58 2.74 -4.87
N GLU A 31 5.69 3.32 -3.68
CA GLU A 31 6.28 4.64 -3.45
C GLU A 31 5.66 5.74 -4.31
N VAL A 32 4.37 5.98 -4.14
CA VAL A 32 3.62 6.99 -4.89
C VAL A 32 3.49 8.28 -4.06
N ALA A 33 4.10 9.37 -4.54
CA ALA A 33 3.94 10.67 -3.92
C ALA A 33 2.53 11.22 -4.13
N LEU A 34 1.90 11.68 -3.06
CA LEU A 34 0.56 12.26 -3.06
C LEU A 34 0.61 13.79 -3.07
N GLY A 35 -0.53 14.42 -3.38
CA GLY A 35 -0.62 15.88 -3.46
C GLY A 35 -0.39 16.63 -2.14
N ASN A 36 -0.51 15.94 -1.00
CA ASN A 36 -0.25 16.50 0.34
C ASN A 36 1.20 16.35 0.82
N GLY A 37 2.11 15.90 -0.05
CA GLY A 37 3.52 15.68 0.30
C GLY A 37 3.80 14.34 0.98
N ARG A 38 2.78 13.50 1.24
CA ARG A 38 2.96 12.13 1.71
C ARG A 38 3.36 11.21 0.56
N ARG A 39 3.95 10.08 0.89
CA ARG A 39 4.30 9.04 -0.08
C ARG A 39 3.74 7.72 0.40
N ALA A 40 2.78 7.19 -0.35
CA ALA A 40 2.20 5.88 -0.08
C ALA A 40 3.22 4.78 -0.37
N ASP A 41 3.34 3.80 0.53
CA ASP A 41 4.21 2.64 0.30
C ASP A 41 3.74 1.83 -0.90
N LEU A 42 2.45 1.55 -0.98
CA LEU A 42 1.79 0.97 -2.15
C LEU A 42 0.49 1.71 -2.46
N MET A 43 0.24 1.93 -3.74
CA MET A 43 -1.04 2.44 -4.23
C MET A 43 -1.59 1.45 -5.25
N GLY A 44 -2.82 0.98 -5.04
CA GLY A 44 -3.52 0.05 -5.91
C GLY A 44 -4.65 0.73 -6.67
N LEU A 45 -4.79 0.36 -7.94
CA LEU A 45 -5.94 0.70 -8.77
C LEU A 45 -6.65 -0.59 -9.18
N CYS A 46 -7.86 -0.76 -8.68
CA CYS A 46 -8.65 -1.96 -8.91
C CYS A 46 -9.48 -1.83 -10.18
N GLY A 47 -9.89 -2.96 -10.76
CA GLY A 47 -10.58 -3.01 -12.05
C GLY A 47 -11.89 -2.21 -12.09
N LYS A 48 -12.54 -1.99 -10.94
CA LYS A 48 -13.74 -1.15 -10.82
C LYS A 48 -13.44 0.33 -10.55
N GLY A 49 -12.16 0.72 -10.57
CA GLY A 49 -11.73 2.11 -10.36
C GLY A 49 -11.52 2.52 -8.90
N ASN A 50 -11.63 1.61 -7.94
CA ASN A 50 -11.31 1.89 -6.54
C ASN A 50 -9.81 2.11 -6.37
N VAL A 51 -9.47 3.16 -5.61
CA VAL A 51 -8.12 3.47 -5.20
C VAL A 51 -7.87 2.90 -3.81
N THR A 52 -6.82 2.10 -3.67
CA THR A 52 -6.42 1.50 -2.41
C THR A 52 -5.03 2.00 -2.03
N ILE A 53 -4.85 2.44 -0.79
CA ILE A 53 -3.53 2.77 -0.24
C ILE A 53 -3.18 1.73 0.82
N ILE A 54 -1.95 1.26 0.79
CA ILE A 54 -1.40 0.30 1.75
C ILE A 54 -0.13 0.89 2.33
N GLU A 55 -0.09 0.99 3.65
CA GLU A 55 1.09 1.37 4.42
C GLU A 55 1.69 0.13 5.08
N ILE A 56 2.99 -0.05 4.93
CA ILE A 56 3.73 -1.21 5.42
C ILE A 56 4.39 -0.88 6.75
N LYS A 57 4.17 -1.72 7.76
CA LYS A 57 4.79 -1.57 9.08
C LYS A 57 5.44 -2.89 9.48
N VAL A 58 6.73 -2.86 9.73
CA VAL A 58 7.52 -4.06 10.08
C VAL A 58 8.01 -4.05 11.53
N SER A 59 7.83 -2.95 12.25
CA SER A 59 8.16 -2.85 13.68
C SER A 59 7.06 -2.13 14.45
N LYS A 60 6.95 -2.46 15.75
CA LYS A 60 6.04 -1.78 16.67
C LYS A 60 6.34 -0.28 16.76
N ALA A 61 7.62 0.09 16.83
CA ALA A 61 8.03 1.48 16.94
C ALA A 61 7.61 2.29 15.70
N ASP A 62 7.76 1.73 14.51
CA ASP A 62 7.36 2.34 13.26
C ASP A 62 5.83 2.53 13.20
N LEU A 63 5.07 1.51 13.57
CA LEU A 63 3.61 1.57 13.61
C LEU A 63 3.11 2.64 14.60
N LEU A 64 3.57 2.61 15.83
CA LEU A 64 3.09 3.50 16.89
C LEU A 64 3.65 4.92 16.77
N GLY A 65 4.76 5.09 16.07
CA GLY A 65 5.37 6.40 15.79
C GLY A 65 4.71 7.16 14.64
N ASP A 66 3.91 6.49 13.83
CA ASP A 66 3.23 7.13 12.70
C ASP A 66 1.93 7.81 13.15
N THR A 67 2.04 9.09 13.49
CA THR A 67 0.89 9.90 13.93
C THR A 67 0.20 10.65 12.77
N LYS A 68 0.72 10.51 11.55
CA LYS A 68 0.26 11.25 10.36
C LYS A 68 -0.39 10.37 9.30
N TRP A 69 -0.58 9.09 9.58
CA TRP A 69 -1.12 8.13 8.63
C TRP A 69 -2.54 8.47 8.15
N THR A 70 -3.33 9.17 8.98
CA THR A 70 -4.69 9.61 8.59
C THR A 70 -4.70 10.57 7.41
N ASP A 71 -3.57 11.21 7.09
CA ASP A 71 -3.43 12.08 5.92
C ASP A 71 -3.62 11.30 4.59
N TYR A 72 -3.47 9.97 4.60
CA TYR A 72 -3.70 9.13 3.42
C TYR A 72 -5.19 8.89 3.14
N LEU A 73 -6.06 8.99 4.14
CA LEU A 73 -7.47 8.59 4.02
C LEU A 73 -8.25 9.40 3.00
N ASP A 74 -7.89 10.66 2.77
CA ASP A 74 -8.53 11.52 1.77
C ASP A 74 -8.13 11.19 0.33
N TYR A 75 -7.19 10.26 0.13
CA TYR A 75 -6.61 9.90 -1.17
C TYR A 75 -6.96 8.49 -1.63
N CYS A 76 -7.78 7.77 -0.87
CA CYS A 76 -8.15 6.40 -1.20
C CYS A 76 -9.60 6.09 -0.82
N ASP A 77 -10.20 5.13 -1.54
CA ASP A 77 -11.48 4.53 -1.16
C ASP A 77 -11.30 3.50 -0.04
N ARG A 78 -10.16 2.80 -0.05
CA ARG A 78 -9.81 1.75 0.90
C ARG A 78 -8.38 1.95 1.41
N TYR A 79 -8.19 1.77 2.70
CA TYR A 79 -6.88 1.86 3.34
C TYR A 79 -6.56 0.57 4.08
N PHE A 80 -5.34 0.07 3.91
CA PHE A 80 -4.84 -1.10 4.62
C PHE A 80 -3.53 -0.81 5.34
N TRP A 81 -3.40 -1.37 6.51
CA TRP A 81 -2.11 -1.70 7.08
C TRP A 81 -1.64 -3.03 6.51
N ALA A 82 -0.36 -3.16 6.18
CA ALA A 82 0.25 -4.43 5.84
C ALA A 82 1.43 -4.71 6.80
N ILE A 83 1.40 -5.87 7.42
CA ILE A 83 2.38 -6.31 8.42
C ILE A 83 2.94 -7.66 8.04
N PRO A 84 4.18 -7.98 8.48
CA PRO A 84 4.74 -9.30 8.25
C PRO A 84 4.06 -10.37 9.11
N ALA A 85 4.05 -11.60 8.60
CA ALA A 85 3.66 -12.77 9.38
C ALA A 85 4.50 -12.84 10.67
N GLY A 86 3.84 -13.10 11.81
CA GLY A 86 4.47 -13.10 13.13
C GLY A 86 4.47 -11.75 13.86
N PHE A 87 4.03 -10.69 13.19
CA PHE A 87 3.81 -9.39 13.85
C PHE A 87 2.62 -9.47 14.83
N ASP A 88 2.68 -8.72 15.93
CA ASP A 88 1.58 -8.67 16.90
C ASP A 88 0.37 -7.92 16.31
N GLU A 89 -0.60 -8.68 15.80
CA GLU A 89 -1.82 -8.14 15.18
C GLU A 89 -2.68 -7.36 16.17
N THR A 90 -2.59 -7.64 17.47
CA THR A 90 -3.38 -6.94 18.49
C THR A 90 -3.06 -5.46 18.55
N LEU A 91 -1.88 -5.05 18.13
CA LEU A 91 -1.52 -3.64 18.03
C LEU A 91 -2.40 -2.88 17.05
N LEU A 92 -2.90 -3.54 16.00
CA LEU A 92 -3.75 -2.95 14.97
C LEU A 92 -5.22 -2.80 15.41
N GLU A 93 -5.58 -3.30 16.60
CA GLU A 93 -6.90 -3.13 17.22
C GLU A 93 -7.00 -1.85 18.05
N ARG A 94 -5.91 -1.11 18.20
CA ARG A 94 -5.91 0.15 18.96
C ARG A 94 -6.83 1.19 18.33
N PRO A 95 -7.64 1.92 19.13
CA PRO A 95 -8.59 2.91 18.61
C PRO A 95 -7.95 3.99 17.72
N GLU A 96 -6.73 4.42 18.05
CA GLU A 96 -5.99 5.42 17.28
C GLU A 96 -5.59 4.96 15.89
N LEU A 97 -5.61 3.65 15.60
CA LEU A 97 -5.35 3.07 14.29
C LEU A 97 -6.64 2.78 13.50
N LEU A 98 -7.78 3.19 14.03
CA LEU A 98 -9.11 3.11 13.40
C LEU A 98 -9.39 1.73 12.78
N PRO A 99 -9.47 0.66 13.59
CA PRO A 99 -9.67 -0.70 13.07
C PRO A 99 -10.98 -0.87 12.29
N GLU A 100 -11.98 -0.04 12.53
CA GLU A 100 -13.22 -0.01 11.76
C GLU A 100 -13.05 0.60 10.37
N ARG A 101 -12.05 1.47 10.16
CA ARG A 101 -11.77 2.15 8.87
C ARG A 101 -10.68 1.45 8.08
N ALA A 102 -9.59 1.09 8.74
CA ALA A 102 -8.41 0.50 8.14
C ALA A 102 -8.51 -1.02 8.09
N GLY A 103 -8.28 -1.60 6.93
CA GLY A 103 -8.11 -3.04 6.78
C GLY A 103 -6.74 -3.52 7.26
N LEU A 104 -6.57 -4.82 7.32
CA LEU A 104 -5.31 -5.45 7.72
C LEU A 104 -4.95 -6.57 6.76
N ILE A 105 -3.72 -6.51 6.26
CA ILE A 105 -3.08 -7.54 5.44
C ILE A 105 -1.90 -8.10 6.22
N VAL A 106 -1.77 -9.42 6.24
CA VAL A 106 -0.60 -10.13 6.76
C VAL A 106 0.11 -10.79 5.59
N ALA A 107 1.41 -10.54 5.46
CA ALA A 107 2.20 -10.96 4.31
C ALA A 107 3.49 -11.68 4.71
N ASP A 108 3.91 -12.61 3.86
CA ASP A 108 5.26 -13.16 3.85
C ASP A 108 5.97 -12.80 2.52
N ARG A 109 7.09 -13.47 2.20
CA ARG A 109 7.86 -13.21 0.96
C ARG A 109 7.13 -13.60 -0.31
N TYR A 110 6.14 -14.46 -0.21
CA TYR A 110 5.55 -15.15 -1.36
C TYR A 110 4.09 -14.78 -1.59
N ASP A 111 3.38 -14.47 -0.52
CA ASP A 111 1.95 -14.24 -0.56
C ASP A 111 1.48 -13.39 0.62
N ALA A 112 0.19 -13.10 0.63
CA ALA A 112 -0.46 -12.36 1.71
C ALA A 112 -1.93 -12.78 1.82
N ALA A 113 -2.52 -12.43 2.97
CA ALA A 113 -3.95 -12.62 3.22
C ALA A 113 -4.56 -11.34 3.80
N ILE A 114 -5.79 -11.04 3.39
CA ILE A 114 -6.59 -10.02 4.07
C ILE A 114 -7.19 -10.67 5.32
N VAL A 115 -6.81 -10.18 6.49
CA VAL A 115 -7.35 -10.66 7.78
C VAL A 115 -8.45 -9.75 8.30
N ARG A 116 -8.54 -8.53 7.79
CA ARG A 116 -9.65 -7.61 8.07
C ARG A 116 -9.88 -6.72 6.85
N GLU A 117 -11.13 -6.70 6.36
CA GLU A 117 -11.51 -5.80 5.29
C GLU A 117 -11.63 -4.36 5.79
N PRO A 118 -11.25 -3.35 4.99
CA PRO A 118 -11.43 -1.96 5.36
C PRO A 118 -12.85 -1.51 5.11
N GLN A 119 -13.27 -0.44 5.78
CA GLN A 119 -14.43 0.31 5.37
C GLN A 119 -14.14 1.01 4.04
N VAL A 120 -15.05 0.90 3.08
CA VAL A 120 -14.99 1.65 1.83
C VAL A 120 -15.61 3.04 2.04
N VAL A 121 -14.82 4.08 1.80
CA VAL A 121 -15.28 5.47 1.83
C VAL A 121 -14.99 6.07 0.44
N PRO A 122 -16.01 6.15 -0.44
CA PRO A 122 -15.80 6.54 -1.83
C PRO A 122 -15.18 7.94 -1.96
N LEU A 123 -14.16 8.05 -2.79
CA LEU A 123 -13.60 9.34 -3.19
C LEU A 123 -14.62 10.15 -4.01
N SER A 124 -14.55 11.48 -3.93
CA SER A 124 -15.25 12.33 -4.87
C SER A 124 -14.78 12.06 -6.30
N PRO A 125 -15.61 12.29 -7.33
CA PRO A 125 -15.22 12.08 -8.73
C PRO A 125 -13.94 12.84 -9.13
N SER A 126 -13.78 14.07 -8.66
CA SER A 126 -12.60 14.90 -8.95
C SER A 126 -11.34 14.32 -8.28
N ARG A 127 -11.45 13.87 -7.05
CA ARG A 127 -10.32 13.23 -6.34
C ARG A 127 -9.97 11.90 -6.99
N ARG A 128 -10.95 11.08 -7.31
CA ARG A 128 -10.74 9.80 -8.02
C ARG A 128 -9.99 10.02 -9.34
N ARG A 129 -10.41 11.00 -10.13
CA ARG A 129 -9.70 11.34 -11.38
C ARG A 129 -8.25 11.73 -11.13
N ALA A 130 -8.01 12.60 -10.14
CA ALA A 130 -6.67 13.05 -9.80
C ALA A 130 -5.76 11.89 -9.37
N GLU A 131 -6.26 10.98 -8.51
CA GLU A 131 -5.49 9.86 -8.02
C GLU A 131 -5.29 8.77 -9.08
N THR A 132 -6.27 8.51 -9.93
CA THR A 132 -6.12 7.61 -11.07
C THR A 132 -5.05 8.11 -12.04
N LEU A 133 -5.05 9.41 -12.34
CA LEU A 133 -4.04 10.03 -13.20
C LEU A 133 -2.65 9.95 -12.56
N ARG A 134 -2.53 10.19 -11.27
CA ARG A 134 -1.29 10.06 -10.51
C ARG A 134 -0.72 8.66 -10.58
N PHE A 135 -1.56 7.66 -10.37
CA PHE A 135 -1.21 6.24 -10.49
C PHE A 135 -0.68 5.92 -11.90
N ALA A 136 -1.43 6.29 -12.93
CA ALA A 136 -1.07 6.02 -14.33
C ALA A 136 0.27 6.67 -14.71
N ARG A 137 0.47 7.92 -14.33
CA ARG A 137 1.72 8.65 -14.60
C ARG A 137 2.92 8.03 -13.87
N ARG A 138 2.73 7.63 -12.62
CA ARG A 138 3.81 6.97 -11.85
C ARG A 138 4.19 5.62 -12.47
N ALA A 139 3.21 4.81 -12.84
CA ALA A 139 3.44 3.53 -13.51
C ALA A 139 4.15 3.72 -14.87
N ALA A 140 3.71 4.68 -15.68
CA ALA A 140 4.32 4.98 -16.96
C ALA A 140 5.78 5.44 -16.82
N ARG A 141 6.08 6.30 -15.84
CA ARG A 141 7.45 6.75 -15.57
C ARG A 141 8.37 5.57 -15.23
N ARG A 142 7.92 4.65 -14.39
CA ARG A 142 8.70 3.46 -14.05
C ARG A 142 8.95 2.59 -15.25
N LEU A 143 7.94 2.35 -16.07
CA LEU A 143 8.08 1.58 -17.29
C LEU A 143 9.09 2.22 -18.26
N LEU A 144 9.03 3.53 -18.42
CA LEU A 144 10.01 4.27 -19.24
C LEU A 144 11.45 4.08 -18.73
N GLY A 145 11.64 4.15 -17.41
CA GLY A 145 12.95 3.93 -16.81
C GLY A 145 13.48 2.50 -16.98
N GLU A 146 12.60 1.51 -17.08
CA GLU A 146 12.98 0.12 -17.34
C GLU A 146 13.37 -0.14 -18.78
N VAL A 147 12.75 0.55 -19.75
CA VAL A 147 13.05 0.35 -21.17
C VAL A 147 14.22 1.21 -21.67
N ASP A 148 14.57 2.26 -20.95
CA ASP A 148 15.68 3.16 -21.30
C ASP A 148 16.36 3.69 -20.02
N GLU A 149 17.58 3.20 -19.76
CA GLU A 149 18.38 3.63 -18.60
C GLU A 149 18.67 5.14 -18.61
N GLY A 150 18.80 5.76 -19.80
CA GLY A 150 18.99 7.21 -19.93
C GLY A 150 17.80 8.01 -19.43
N LEU A 151 16.59 7.44 -19.48
CA LEU A 151 15.38 8.05 -18.95
C LEU A 151 15.17 7.77 -17.46
N ALA A 152 15.78 6.73 -16.93
CA ALA A 152 15.59 6.33 -15.53
C ALA A 152 15.92 7.45 -14.52
N ALA A 153 16.87 8.33 -14.85
CA ALA A 153 17.24 9.49 -14.04
C ALA A 153 16.29 10.69 -14.17
N LEU A 154 15.40 10.67 -15.18
CA LEU A 154 14.48 11.78 -15.50
C LEU A 154 13.03 11.51 -15.08
N VAL A 155 12.73 10.26 -14.60
CA VAL A 155 11.36 9.81 -14.30
C VAL A 155 11.12 9.47 -12.82
#